data_38084067bf6925fb7f0dbbdf8e3b6107
#
_entry.id   38084067bf6925fb7f0dbbdf8e3b6107
#
_cell.length_a   1.000
_cell.length_b   1.000
_cell.length_c   1.000
_cell.angle_alpha   90.00
_cell.angle_beta   90.00
_cell.angle_gamma   90.00
#
_symmetry.space_group_name_H-M   'P 1'
#
loop_
_entity.id
_entity.type
_entity.pdbx_description
1 polymer ?
#
loop_
_entity_poly.entity_id
_entity_poly.type
_entity_poly.pdbx_seq_one_letter_code
_entity_poly.pdbx_strand_id
1 'polypeptide(L)'
;MKRHATLASLSVRRSSPWRFAAGAALAVLLLGAAGARACEFPIVKEQIDIVLDRDARLGAEFRAQVKDGSDSVAVIETLVSAEMREKVDVCRFYVAEYLTKRGFPPPH
;
A
#
# COMPACT_ATOMS: atom_id res chain seq x y z
N MET A 1 -35.37 -17.20 30.63
CA MET A 1 -34.91 -17.46 30.50
C MET A 1 -33.94 -17.52 30.74
N LYS A 2 -33.79 -17.38 30.74
CA LYS A 2 -32.85 -17.51 30.90
C LYS A 2 -31.87 -17.55 30.72
N ARG A 3 -32.06 -17.55 30.47
CA ARG A 3 -31.16 -17.77 30.24
C ARG A 3 -30.16 -17.74 30.09
N HIS A 4 -30.30 -17.78 30.01
CA HIS A 4 -29.27 -18.00 29.93
C HIS A 4 -28.39 -17.99 29.59
N ALA A 5 -29.00 -18.10 29.58
CA ALA A 5 -28.14 -18.33 29.43
C ALA A 5 -27.34 -18.41 29.15
N THR A 6 -27.67 -18.41 29.11
CA THR A 6 -26.76 -18.60 28.98
C THR A 6 -25.86 -18.80 28.68
N LEU A 7 -26.38 -18.98 28.62
CA LEU A 7 -25.41 -19.34 28.49
C LEU A 7 -24.65 -19.36 27.96
N ALA A 8 -25.25 -19.38 27.72
CA ALA A 8 -24.41 -19.53 27.36
C ALA A 8 -23.82 -19.30 26.96
N SER A 9 -24.14 -19.21 26.98
CA SER A 9 -23.29 -19.07 26.77
C SER A 9 -22.56 -18.94 26.64
N LEU A 10 -22.94 -19.23 26.67
CA LEU A 10 -22.03 -19.30 26.74
C LEU A 10 -21.22 -19.47 26.52
N SER A 11 -21.43 -19.75 26.50
CA SER A 11 -20.67 -20.00 26.36
C SER A 11 -19.97 -19.90 26.02
N VAL A 12 -20.13 -19.90 25.94
CA VAL A 12 -19.53 -19.83 25.58
C VAL A 12 -18.82 -19.54 25.68
N ARG A 13 -18.98 -19.47 26.08
CA ARG A 13 -18.45 -19.28 26.30
C ARG A 13 -17.64 -19.38 26.61
N ARG A 14 -17.80 -19.90 26.83
CA ARG A 14 -17.03 -20.16 27.17
C ARG A 14 -16.23 -20.48 26.81
N SER A 15 -16.92 -20.82 26.19
CA SER A 15 -15.63 -20.91 25.63
C SER A 15 -14.55 -20.24 26.46
N SER A 16 -13.37 -20.71 26.36
CA SER A 16 -12.30 -20.29 27.23
C SER A 16 -11.62 -19.03 26.70
N PRO A 17 -11.41 -18.04 27.54
CA PRO A 17 -10.72 -16.82 27.09
C PRO A 17 -9.30 -17.07 26.63
N TRP A 18 -8.62 -18.04 27.19
CA TRP A 18 -7.24 -18.30 26.76
C TRP A 18 -7.14 -18.79 25.32
N ARG A 19 -8.19 -19.43 24.82
CA ARG A 19 -8.20 -19.80 23.42
C ARG A 19 -8.26 -18.60 22.52
N PHE A 20 -9.09 -17.65 22.88
CA PHE A 20 -9.22 -16.43 22.11
C PHE A 20 -7.92 -15.62 22.16
N ALA A 21 -7.28 -15.62 23.33
CA ALA A 21 -6.02 -14.90 23.46
C ALA A 21 -4.97 -15.46 22.51
N ALA A 22 -4.89 -16.77 22.39
CA ALA A 22 -3.92 -17.37 21.48
C ALA A 22 -4.24 -17.02 20.03
N GLY A 23 -5.51 -17.08 19.64
CA GLY A 23 -5.90 -16.74 18.29
C GLY A 23 -5.67 -15.30 17.99
N ALA A 24 -5.95 -14.42 18.94
CA ALA A 24 -5.74 -13.00 18.75
C ALA A 24 -4.26 -12.66 18.55
N ALA A 25 -3.40 -13.32 19.32
CA ALA A 25 -1.96 -13.08 19.18
C ALA A 25 -1.49 -13.46 17.79
N LEU A 26 -1.94 -14.61 17.28
CA LEU A 26 -1.56 -15.03 15.95
C LEU A 26 -2.06 -14.06 14.88
N ALA A 27 -3.29 -13.60 15.01
CA ALA A 27 -3.85 -12.65 14.05
C ALA A 27 -3.06 -11.36 14.04
N VAL A 28 -2.64 -10.88 15.20
CA VAL A 28 -1.85 -9.65 15.27
C VAL A 28 -0.52 -9.83 14.54
N LEU A 29 0.12 -10.96 14.70
CA LEU A 29 1.38 -11.21 14.01
C LEU A 29 1.19 -11.22 12.50
N LEU A 30 0.11 -11.83 12.02
CA LEU A 30 -0.14 -11.86 10.59
C LEU A 30 -0.44 -10.48 10.04
N LEU A 31 -1.23 -9.71 10.77
CA LEU A 31 -1.55 -8.35 10.35
C LEU A 31 -0.30 -7.47 10.36
N GLY A 32 0.56 -7.65 11.35
CA GLY A 32 1.79 -6.90 11.39
C GLY A 32 2.67 -7.20 10.20
N ALA A 33 2.79 -8.48 9.83
CA ALA A 33 3.59 -8.85 8.67
C ALA A 33 3.00 -8.26 7.38
N ALA A 34 1.66 -8.31 7.25
CA ALA A 34 1.01 -7.74 6.06
C ALA A 34 1.17 -6.23 6.02
N GLY A 35 1.09 -5.56 7.18
CA GLY A 35 1.22 -4.12 7.24
C GLY A 35 2.65 -3.65 7.06
N ALA A 36 3.63 -4.54 7.25
CA ALA A 36 5.05 -4.18 7.13
C ALA A 36 5.60 -4.67 5.79
N ARG A 37 4.90 -4.38 4.72
CA ARG A 37 5.33 -4.80 3.40
C ARG A 37 6.66 -4.18 3.03
N ALA A 38 7.52 -4.99 2.44
CA ALA A 38 8.77 -4.49 1.88
C ALA A 38 8.49 -3.81 0.54
N CYS A 39 9.29 -2.82 0.22
CA CYS A 39 9.23 -2.17 -1.08
C CYS A 39 9.78 -3.10 -2.14
N GLU A 40 8.99 -3.37 -3.17
CA GLU A 40 9.42 -4.17 -4.33
C GLU A 40 9.82 -3.21 -5.45
N PHE A 41 10.89 -2.48 -5.24
CA PHE A 41 11.25 -1.40 -6.14
C PHE A 41 11.48 -1.84 -7.59
N PRO A 42 12.10 -3.01 -7.87
CA PRO A 42 12.26 -3.39 -9.29
C PRO A 42 10.95 -3.47 -10.04
N ILE A 43 9.87 -3.92 -9.40
CA ILE A 43 8.57 -3.99 -10.02
C ILE A 43 8.01 -2.59 -10.23
N VAL A 44 8.13 -1.74 -9.21
CA VAL A 44 7.64 -0.37 -9.29
C VAL A 44 8.44 0.42 -10.34
N LYS A 45 9.76 0.24 -10.36
CA LYS A 45 10.60 0.92 -11.32
C LYS A 45 10.20 0.59 -12.74
N GLU A 46 9.92 -0.68 -13.02
CA GLU A 46 9.49 -1.06 -14.35
C GLU A 46 8.19 -0.36 -14.73
N GLN A 47 7.26 -0.27 -13.80
CA GLN A 47 6.01 0.43 -14.07
C GLN A 47 6.23 1.91 -14.33
N ILE A 48 7.14 2.53 -13.58
CA ILE A 48 7.47 3.94 -13.81
C ILE A 48 8.09 4.12 -15.20
N ASP A 49 8.97 3.21 -15.59
CA ASP A 49 9.60 3.29 -16.91
C ASP A 49 8.57 3.13 -18.02
N ILE A 50 7.55 2.32 -17.82
CA ILE A 50 6.47 2.21 -18.80
C ILE A 50 5.75 3.56 -18.93
N VAL A 51 5.42 4.18 -17.81
CA VAL A 51 4.74 5.47 -17.83
C VAL A 51 5.60 6.54 -18.52
N LEU A 52 6.88 6.59 -18.18
CA LEU A 52 7.75 7.66 -18.67
C LEU A 52 8.23 7.43 -20.09
N ASP A 53 8.54 6.19 -20.46
CA ASP A 53 9.33 5.93 -21.65
C ASP A 53 8.63 5.09 -22.70
N ARG A 54 7.64 4.29 -22.31
CA ARG A 54 7.03 3.35 -23.25
C ARG A 54 5.61 3.71 -23.65
N ASP A 55 4.89 4.39 -22.81
CA ASP A 55 3.52 4.82 -23.11
C ASP A 55 3.57 6.31 -23.40
N ALA A 56 3.49 6.66 -24.68
CA ALA A 56 3.64 8.05 -25.09
C ALA A 56 2.59 8.95 -24.46
N ARG A 57 1.36 8.46 -24.32
CA ARG A 57 0.29 9.27 -23.75
C ARG A 57 0.50 9.50 -22.26
N LEU A 58 0.82 8.45 -21.53
CA LEU A 58 1.05 8.58 -20.09
C LEU A 58 2.28 9.43 -19.82
N GLY A 59 3.33 9.26 -20.62
CA GLY A 59 4.55 10.05 -20.44
C GLY A 59 4.30 11.53 -20.68
N ALA A 60 3.52 11.86 -21.70
CA ALA A 60 3.18 13.25 -21.97
C ALA A 60 2.34 13.83 -20.85
N GLU A 61 1.39 13.07 -20.35
CA GLU A 61 0.53 13.53 -19.26
C GLU A 61 1.33 13.73 -17.97
N PHE A 62 2.22 12.81 -17.67
CA PHE A 62 3.07 12.93 -16.50
C PHE A 62 3.89 14.22 -16.57
N ARG A 63 4.56 14.44 -17.71
CA ARG A 63 5.43 15.60 -17.85
C ARG A 63 4.66 16.91 -17.80
N ALA A 64 3.45 16.92 -18.36
CA ALA A 64 2.62 18.13 -18.32
C ALA A 64 2.22 18.47 -16.89
N GLN A 65 1.80 17.50 -16.12
CA GLN A 65 1.37 17.77 -14.74
C GLN A 65 2.53 18.18 -13.86
N VAL A 66 3.69 17.56 -14.03
CA VAL A 66 4.87 17.91 -13.24
C VAL A 66 5.33 19.32 -13.61
N LYS A 67 5.27 19.66 -14.90
CA LYS A 67 5.62 21.00 -15.35
C LYS A 67 4.70 22.06 -14.73
N ASP A 68 3.43 21.70 -14.52
CA ASP A 68 2.47 22.60 -13.89
C ASP A 68 2.63 22.69 -12.37
N GLY A 69 3.60 21.99 -11.81
CA GLY A 69 3.90 22.08 -10.40
C GLY A 69 3.38 20.94 -9.53
N SER A 70 2.79 19.92 -10.12
CA SER A 70 2.29 18.78 -9.36
C SER A 70 3.46 17.93 -8.84
N ASP A 71 3.24 17.29 -7.71
CA ASP A 71 4.21 16.39 -7.11
C ASP A 71 4.36 15.15 -8.00
N SER A 72 5.60 14.86 -8.41
CA SER A 72 5.84 13.79 -9.37
C SER A 72 5.41 12.41 -8.85
N VAL A 73 5.61 12.13 -7.57
CA VAL A 73 5.19 10.85 -7.01
C VAL A 73 3.66 10.75 -7.04
N ALA A 74 2.98 11.82 -6.67
CA ALA A 74 1.52 11.84 -6.69
C ALA A 74 0.99 11.64 -8.11
N VAL A 75 1.65 12.23 -9.10
CA VAL A 75 1.23 12.07 -10.49
C VAL A 75 1.40 10.61 -10.92
N ILE A 76 2.52 9.99 -10.60
CA ILE A 76 2.70 8.57 -10.90
C ILE A 76 1.55 7.76 -10.32
N GLU A 77 1.16 8.04 -9.09
CA GLU A 77 0.08 7.32 -8.43
C GLU A 77 -1.24 7.44 -9.17
N THR A 78 -1.48 8.55 -9.83
CA THR A 78 -2.73 8.72 -10.60
C THR A 78 -2.68 8.03 -11.96
N LEU A 79 -1.51 7.66 -12.45
CA LEU A 79 -1.35 7.11 -13.78
C LEU A 79 -1.17 5.60 -13.80
N VAL A 80 -1.16 4.97 -12.63
CA VAL A 80 -1.01 3.52 -12.53
C VAL A 80 -2.30 2.92 -11.97
N SER A 81 -2.41 1.60 -12.05
CA SER A 81 -3.59 0.90 -11.53
C SER A 81 -3.68 1.05 -10.02
N ALA A 82 -4.86 0.82 -9.48
CA ALA A 82 -5.06 0.89 -8.04
C ALA A 82 -4.13 -0.08 -7.29
N GLU A 83 -3.93 -1.25 -7.87
CA GLU A 83 -3.04 -2.24 -7.29
C GLU A 83 -1.59 -1.76 -7.27
N MET A 84 -1.13 -1.21 -8.38
CA MET A 84 0.23 -0.70 -8.46
C MET A 84 0.42 0.55 -7.60
N ARG A 85 -0.65 1.33 -7.41
CA ARG A 85 -0.57 2.53 -6.56
C ARG A 85 -0.16 2.19 -5.14
N GLU A 86 -0.67 1.09 -4.59
CA GLU A 86 -0.25 0.66 -3.27
C GLU A 86 1.23 0.33 -3.23
N LYS A 87 1.73 -0.31 -4.27
CA LYS A 87 3.16 -0.64 -4.34
C LYS A 87 4.02 0.61 -4.46
N VAL A 88 3.55 1.58 -5.23
CA VAL A 88 4.24 2.86 -5.34
C VAL A 88 4.29 3.56 -3.98
N ASP A 89 3.19 3.51 -3.24
CA ASP A 89 3.12 4.17 -1.94
C ASP A 89 4.10 3.55 -0.95
N VAL A 90 4.20 2.22 -0.95
CA VAL A 90 5.16 1.53 -0.08
C VAL A 90 6.59 1.90 -0.46
N CYS A 91 6.85 2.20 -1.72
CA CYS A 91 8.18 2.54 -2.23
C CYS A 91 8.42 4.04 -2.35
N ARG A 92 7.62 4.88 -1.69
CA ARG A 92 7.64 6.33 -1.92
C ARG A 92 9.03 6.94 -1.96
N PHE A 93 9.88 6.62 -1.01
CA PHE A 93 11.20 7.22 -0.94
C PHE A 93 12.05 6.83 -2.13
N TYR A 94 11.98 5.57 -2.53
CA TYR A 94 12.75 5.09 -3.69
C TYR A 94 12.19 5.68 -4.98
N VAL A 95 10.87 5.82 -5.07
CA VAL A 95 10.24 6.43 -6.24
C VAL A 95 10.65 7.88 -6.38
N ALA A 96 10.59 8.63 -5.27
CA ALA A 96 11.00 10.03 -5.28
C ALA A 96 12.45 10.19 -5.70
N GLU A 97 13.33 9.34 -5.18
CA GLU A 97 14.74 9.37 -5.52
C GLU A 97 14.95 9.03 -7.00
N TYR A 98 14.24 8.02 -7.49
CA TYR A 98 14.37 7.62 -8.87
C TYR A 98 13.92 8.73 -9.83
N LEU A 99 12.78 9.35 -9.55
CA LEU A 99 12.26 10.41 -10.38
C LEU A 99 13.19 11.63 -10.35
N THR A 100 13.75 11.94 -9.19
CA THR A 100 14.70 13.03 -9.08
C THR A 100 15.95 12.74 -9.93
N LYS A 101 16.44 11.52 -9.89
CA LYS A 101 17.59 11.14 -10.72
C LYS A 101 17.26 11.18 -12.20
N ARG A 102 16.00 10.99 -12.57
CA ARG A 102 15.57 11.11 -13.96
C ARG A 102 15.38 12.55 -14.39
N GLY A 103 15.60 13.51 -13.49
CA GLY A 103 15.54 14.92 -13.83
C GLY A 103 14.24 15.63 -13.48
N PHE A 104 13.35 14.97 -12.75
CA PHE A 104 12.10 15.61 -12.33
C PHE A 104 12.28 16.26 -10.96
N PRO A 105 11.51 17.31 -10.65
CA PRO A 105 11.70 18.01 -9.36
C PRO A 105 11.42 17.07 -8.18
N PRO A 106 12.11 17.25 -7.07
CA PRO A 106 11.83 16.46 -5.88
C PRO A 106 10.45 16.77 -5.32
N PRO A 107 9.86 15.85 -4.54
CA PRO A 107 8.55 16.08 -3.93
C PRO A 107 8.58 17.28 -2.99
N HIS A 108 7.42 17.90 -2.86
CA HIS A 108 7.27 19.09 -2.02
C HIS A 108 7.26 18.80 -0.54
#